data_128d56847b72566e11e92f7e96bc9f3f
#
_entry.id   128d56847b72566e11e92f7e96bc9f3f
#
_cell.length_a   1.000
_cell.length_b   1.000
_cell.length_c   1.000
_cell.angle_alpha   90.00
_cell.angle_beta   90.00
_cell.angle_gamma   90.00
#
_symmetry.space_group_name_H-M   'P 1'
#
loop_
_entity.id
_entity.type
_entity.pdbx_description
1 polymer ?
#
loop_
_entity_poly.entity_id
_entity_poly.type
_entity_poly.pdbx_seq_one_letter_code
_entity_poly.pdbx_strand_id
1 'polypeptide(L)'
;RNGRLPERVEGSLVHTANLGPDVPGERPVRAIFGGIAKDGPEDRGLSERCLIGFNAGPPLSGGGYNANIQIVQSKTHAVILTEMVHDARIVPLDDSGSLDDNIRLWTGDSRGYYEGDTLVVVTKNFSELLPSFSRFGTAKDKVLTERFTRVDYSTINYDWTLEDPSTFTD
;
A
#
# COMPACT_ATOMS: atom_id res chain seq x y z
N ARG A 1 12.22 12.46 -13.26
CA ARG A 1 12.99 11.23 -12.94
C ARG A 1 12.89 10.28 -14.14
N ASN A 2 13.97 9.56 -14.45
CA ASN A 2 14.14 8.77 -15.67
C ASN A 2 13.49 7.37 -15.66
N GLY A 3 12.52 7.13 -14.79
CA GLY A 3 11.81 5.84 -14.66
C GLY A 3 12.67 4.69 -14.08
N ARG A 4 13.85 4.97 -13.54
CA ARG A 4 14.63 3.98 -12.81
C ARG A 4 14.18 3.94 -11.36
N LEU A 5 14.09 2.73 -10.81
CA LEU A 5 13.93 2.55 -9.38
C LEU A 5 15.19 3.08 -8.67
N PRO A 6 15.04 3.74 -7.50
CA PRO A 6 16.17 4.17 -6.71
C PRO A 6 17.05 2.98 -6.29
N GLU A 7 18.31 3.25 -5.97
CA GLU A 7 19.19 2.23 -5.40
C GLU A 7 18.68 1.82 -4.02
N ARG A 8 18.90 0.57 -3.68
CA ARG A 8 18.46 0.00 -2.40
C ARG A 8 19.57 0.14 -1.36
N VAL A 9 19.13 0.32 -0.12
CA VAL A 9 20.05 0.26 1.04
C VAL A 9 20.60 -1.17 1.15
N GLU A 10 21.92 -1.29 1.40
CA GLU A 10 22.56 -2.58 1.62
C GLU A 10 21.89 -3.29 2.82
N GLY A 11 21.54 -4.56 2.65
CA GLY A 11 20.83 -5.35 3.67
C GLY A 11 19.30 -5.19 3.68
N SER A 12 18.72 -4.32 2.84
CA SER A 12 17.27 -4.15 2.72
C SER A 12 16.53 -5.36 2.12
N LEU A 13 17.27 -6.40 1.72
CA LEU A 13 16.74 -7.67 1.21
C LEU A 13 16.19 -8.58 2.31
N VAL A 14 15.54 -8.03 3.29
CA VAL A 14 15.21 -8.82 4.47
C VAL A 14 14.25 -9.95 4.15
N HIS A 15 13.43 -9.83 3.15
CA HIS A 15 12.49 -10.90 2.83
C HIS A 15 12.06 -10.85 1.37
N THR A 16 12.86 -11.42 0.49
CA THR A 16 12.29 -11.84 -0.78
C THR A 16 11.20 -12.84 -0.47
N ALA A 17 9.99 -12.56 -0.92
CA ALA A 17 8.97 -13.59 -0.98
C ALA A 17 9.63 -14.81 -1.62
N ASN A 18 9.80 -15.86 -0.84
CA ASN A 18 10.41 -17.08 -1.32
C ASN A 18 9.52 -17.64 -2.43
N LEU A 19 9.89 -17.40 -3.66
CA LEU A 19 9.35 -18.12 -4.82
C LEU A 19 10.08 -19.45 -5.01
N GLY A 20 10.94 -19.80 -4.05
CA GLY A 20 11.68 -21.06 -4.02
C GLY A 20 11.05 -22.10 -3.07
N PRO A 21 11.56 -23.32 -3.04
CA PRO A 21 11.11 -24.35 -2.11
C PRO A 21 11.29 -23.84 -0.68
N ASP A 22 10.29 -24.04 0.17
CA ASP A 22 10.31 -23.64 1.56
C ASP A 22 11.53 -24.23 2.27
N VAL A 23 12.29 -23.37 2.93
CA VAL A 23 13.32 -23.82 3.86
C VAL A 23 12.61 -24.24 5.14
N PRO A 24 12.78 -25.47 5.62
CA PRO A 24 12.15 -25.92 6.85
C PRO A 24 12.47 -24.97 8.01
N GLY A 25 11.43 -24.40 8.63
CA GLY A 25 11.56 -23.44 9.74
C GLY A 25 11.47 -21.97 9.37
N GLU A 26 11.58 -21.62 8.10
CA GLU A 26 11.34 -20.24 7.63
C GLU A 26 9.96 -20.16 6.96
N ARG A 27 9.06 -19.44 7.59
CA ARG A 27 7.78 -19.12 6.93
C ARG A 27 8.02 -18.00 5.93
N PRO A 28 7.54 -18.17 4.68
CA PRO A 28 7.67 -17.12 3.69
C PRO A 28 6.99 -15.86 4.20
N VAL A 29 7.64 -14.72 4.00
CA VAL A 29 7.00 -13.43 4.20
C VAL A 29 5.76 -13.40 3.32
N ARG A 30 4.68 -12.95 3.87
CA ARG A 30 3.35 -12.98 3.29
C ARG A 30 3.27 -12.10 2.05
N ALA A 31 3.72 -12.66 0.95
CA ALA A 31 3.58 -12.02 -0.34
C ALA A 31 2.11 -11.86 -0.71
N ILE A 32 1.80 -10.84 -1.51
CA ILE A 32 0.44 -10.62 -2.01
C ILE A 32 -0.08 -11.86 -2.75
N PHE A 33 0.79 -12.56 -3.47
CA PHE A 33 0.42 -13.72 -4.29
C PHE A 33 0.67 -15.08 -3.64
N GLY A 34 1.21 -15.13 -2.45
CA GLY A 34 1.50 -16.38 -1.76
C GLY A 34 2.58 -17.27 -2.40
N GLY A 35 3.02 -18.25 -1.65
CA GLY A 35 3.96 -19.26 -2.08
C GLY A 35 3.30 -20.48 -2.76
N ILE A 36 4.12 -21.45 -3.16
CA ILE A 36 3.66 -22.68 -3.81
C ILE A 36 3.12 -23.68 -2.77
N ALA A 37 3.77 -23.79 -1.61
CA ALA A 37 3.31 -24.63 -0.50
C ALA A 37 2.17 -23.92 0.25
N LYS A 38 1.08 -24.63 0.48
CA LYS A 38 -0.14 -24.12 1.10
C LYS A 38 -0.66 -25.08 2.14
N ASP A 39 0.18 -25.39 3.10
CA ASP A 39 -0.14 -26.33 4.18
C ASP A 39 -1.09 -25.72 5.21
N GLY A 40 -1.05 -24.38 5.36
CA GLY A 40 -1.91 -23.62 6.25
C GLY A 40 -2.46 -22.33 5.62
N PRO A 41 -3.44 -21.70 6.25
CA PRO A 41 -3.98 -20.42 5.78
C PRO A 41 -2.92 -19.30 5.77
N GLU A 42 -1.93 -19.36 6.62
CA GLU A 42 -0.82 -18.42 6.70
C GLU A 42 0.14 -18.51 5.49
N ASP A 43 0.15 -19.63 4.80
CA ASP A 43 0.97 -19.85 3.60
C ASP A 43 0.31 -19.27 2.35
N ARG A 44 -0.95 -18.86 2.47
CA ARG A 44 -1.67 -18.23 1.37
C ARG A 44 -1.33 -16.75 1.27
N GLY A 45 -1.29 -16.25 0.06
CA GLY A 45 -1.09 -14.83 -0.22
C GLY A 45 -2.18 -13.94 0.39
N LEU A 46 -1.84 -12.68 0.61
CA LEU A 46 -2.76 -11.70 1.19
C LEU A 46 -4.01 -11.50 0.33
N SER A 47 -3.88 -11.58 -0.99
CA SER A 47 -5.01 -11.50 -1.94
C SER A 47 -5.93 -12.72 -1.84
N GLU A 48 -5.37 -13.93 -1.71
CA GLU A 48 -6.17 -15.15 -1.54
C GLU A 48 -6.95 -15.15 -0.22
N ARG A 49 -6.43 -14.45 0.77
CA ARG A 49 -7.05 -14.27 2.10
C ARG A 49 -7.97 -13.05 2.17
N CYS A 50 -8.15 -12.34 1.08
CA CYS A 50 -8.92 -11.10 1.00
C CYS A 50 -8.46 -10.02 2.00
N LEU A 51 -7.17 -10.00 2.35
CA LEU A 51 -6.59 -8.99 3.24
C LEU A 51 -6.13 -7.76 2.48
N ILE A 52 -5.45 -7.96 1.35
CA ILE A 52 -5.03 -6.90 0.43
C ILE A 52 -5.12 -7.42 -1.00
N GLY A 53 -5.83 -6.70 -1.84
CA GLY A 53 -5.86 -6.96 -3.27
C GLY A 53 -4.58 -6.48 -3.97
N PHE A 54 -4.20 -7.16 -5.03
CA PHE A 54 -2.95 -6.86 -5.76
C PHE A 54 -2.96 -5.49 -6.48
N ASN A 55 -4.12 -4.87 -6.65
CA ASN A 55 -4.29 -3.53 -7.23
C ASN A 55 -5.08 -2.57 -6.34
N ALA A 56 -5.48 -3.01 -5.13
CA ALA A 56 -6.28 -2.19 -4.22
C ALA A 56 -5.47 -1.08 -3.54
N GLY A 57 -4.15 -1.21 -3.54
CA GLY A 57 -3.27 -0.20 -2.92
C GLY A 57 -3.20 -0.25 -1.40
N PRO A 58 -2.75 0.85 -0.77
CA PRO A 58 -2.05 1.96 -1.38
C PRO A 58 -0.57 1.67 -1.72
N PRO A 59 -0.01 2.20 -2.81
CA PRO A 59 -0.67 3.03 -3.82
C PRO A 59 -1.59 2.21 -4.73
N LEU A 60 -2.57 2.91 -5.34
CA LEU A 60 -3.45 2.30 -6.32
C LEU A 60 -2.64 1.93 -7.57
N SER A 61 -2.72 0.70 -8.00
CA SER A 61 -2.09 0.28 -9.25
C SER A 61 -3.16 -0.04 -10.28
N GLY A 62 -3.15 0.68 -11.40
CA GLY A 62 -4.07 0.40 -12.50
C GLY A 62 -3.91 -1.04 -13.00
N GLY A 63 -5.01 -1.68 -13.32
CA GLY A 63 -5.04 -3.03 -13.85
C GLY A 63 -6.30 -3.26 -14.67
N GLY A 64 -6.27 -4.28 -15.53
CA GLY A 64 -7.42 -4.65 -16.35
C GLY A 64 -8.48 -5.50 -15.65
N TYR A 65 -8.38 -5.68 -14.34
CA TYR A 65 -9.23 -6.60 -13.58
C TYR A 65 -9.58 -6.02 -12.21
N ASN A 66 -10.88 -5.91 -11.92
CA ASN A 66 -11.43 -5.37 -10.67
C ASN A 66 -10.74 -4.06 -10.27
N ALA A 67 -10.62 -3.12 -11.20
CA ALA A 67 -9.86 -1.89 -11.02
C ALA A 67 -10.76 -0.65 -10.85
N ASN A 68 -12.06 -0.85 -10.65
CA ASN A 68 -12.96 0.26 -10.37
C ASN A 68 -12.68 0.84 -8.99
N ILE A 69 -12.68 2.16 -8.91
CA ILE A 69 -12.43 2.93 -7.71
C ILE A 69 -13.57 3.92 -7.55
N GLN A 70 -14.08 4.02 -6.33
CA GLN A 70 -15.06 5.05 -5.96
C GLN A 70 -14.48 5.91 -4.85
N ILE A 71 -14.48 7.22 -5.06
CA ILE A 71 -14.10 8.19 -4.03
C ILE A 71 -15.37 8.89 -3.55
N VAL A 72 -15.69 8.72 -2.28
CA VAL A 72 -16.82 9.38 -1.61
C VAL A 72 -16.27 10.41 -0.64
N GLN A 73 -16.88 11.59 -0.60
CA GLN A 73 -16.42 12.70 0.22
C GLN A 73 -17.52 13.19 1.15
N SER A 74 -17.11 13.55 2.35
CA SER A 74 -17.92 14.29 3.33
C SER A 74 -17.14 15.53 3.79
N LYS A 75 -17.67 16.27 4.75
CA LYS A 75 -16.96 17.40 5.34
C LYS A 75 -15.72 17.02 6.13
N THR A 76 -15.67 15.82 6.66
CA THR A 76 -14.64 15.37 7.60
C THR A 76 -13.86 14.16 7.12
N HIS A 77 -14.31 13.49 6.08
CA HIS A 77 -13.69 12.26 5.58
C HIS A 77 -13.77 12.15 4.06
N ALA A 78 -12.73 11.58 3.47
CA ALA A 78 -12.80 10.96 2.16
C ALA A 78 -12.74 9.42 2.35
N VAL A 79 -13.45 8.68 1.51
CA VAL A 79 -13.41 7.21 1.50
C VAL A 79 -13.01 6.78 0.10
N ILE A 80 -11.96 6.00 0.00
CA ILE A 80 -11.48 5.41 -1.25
C ILE A 80 -11.86 3.94 -1.23
N LEU A 81 -12.90 3.59 -1.97
CA LEU A 81 -13.39 2.23 -2.11
C LEU A 81 -12.81 1.61 -3.38
N THR A 82 -12.20 0.45 -3.26
CA THR A 82 -11.68 -0.32 -4.39
C THR A 82 -12.53 -1.56 -4.62
N GLU A 83 -12.75 -1.90 -5.89
CA GLU A 83 -13.51 -3.11 -6.27
C GLU A 83 -12.78 -4.37 -5.81
N MET A 84 -11.45 -4.38 -5.92
CA MET A 84 -10.63 -5.50 -5.50
C MET A 84 -10.69 -5.67 -3.98
N VAL A 85 -11.10 -6.84 -3.52
CA VAL A 85 -11.33 -7.26 -2.12
C VAL A 85 -12.29 -6.36 -1.33
N HIS A 86 -13.05 -5.49 -2.01
CA HIS A 86 -14.02 -4.55 -1.39
C HIS A 86 -13.37 -3.66 -0.31
N ASP A 87 -12.10 -3.30 -0.49
CA ASP A 87 -11.38 -2.53 0.50
C ASP A 87 -11.86 -1.08 0.51
N ALA A 88 -12.10 -0.56 1.72
CA ALA A 88 -12.56 0.81 1.95
C ALA A 88 -11.57 1.54 2.85
N ARG A 89 -10.74 2.36 2.26
CA ARG A 89 -9.79 3.20 2.98
C ARG A 89 -10.46 4.50 3.41
N ILE A 90 -10.64 4.66 4.72
CA ILE A 90 -11.22 5.86 5.34
C ILE A 90 -10.09 6.83 5.63
N VAL A 91 -10.22 8.04 5.09
CA VAL A 91 -9.22 9.11 5.19
C VAL A 91 -9.84 10.28 5.94
N PRO A 92 -9.55 10.48 7.22
CA PRO A 92 -9.92 11.68 7.95
C PRO A 92 -9.29 12.93 7.30
N LEU A 93 -10.07 14.00 7.22
CA LEU A 93 -9.68 15.31 6.67
C LEU A 93 -9.54 16.37 7.75
N ASP A 94 -9.63 15.95 9.00
CA ASP A 94 -9.51 16.80 10.18
C ASP A 94 -8.14 16.60 10.87
N ASP A 95 -7.87 17.43 11.88
CA ASP A 95 -6.64 17.40 12.66
C ASP A 95 -6.64 16.31 13.75
N SER A 96 -7.39 15.23 13.59
CA SER A 96 -7.53 14.16 14.60
C SER A 96 -6.24 13.42 14.95
N GLY A 97 -5.15 13.76 14.27
CA GLY A 97 -3.85 13.13 14.48
C GLY A 97 -3.75 11.72 13.87
N SER A 98 -2.54 11.23 13.78
CA SER A 98 -2.26 9.85 13.34
C SER A 98 -2.38 8.88 14.52
N LEU A 99 -2.59 7.60 14.22
CA LEU A 99 -2.48 6.54 15.21
C LEU A 99 -1.07 6.51 15.82
N ASP A 100 -0.98 5.94 17.03
CA ASP A 100 0.32 5.66 17.66
C ASP A 100 1.19 4.79 16.74
N ASP A 101 2.49 5.05 16.68
CA ASP A 101 3.43 4.37 15.79
C ASP A 101 3.51 2.84 16.04
N ASN A 102 3.04 2.37 17.18
CA ASN A 102 2.94 0.94 17.48
C ASN A 102 1.70 0.28 16.86
N ILE A 103 0.72 1.05 16.39
CA ILE A 103 -0.48 0.55 15.74
C ILE A 103 -0.24 0.52 14.24
N ARG A 104 -0.11 -0.70 13.70
CA ARG A 104 0.20 -0.91 12.28
C ARG A 104 -0.92 -1.65 11.58
N LEU A 105 -1.36 -1.08 10.47
CA LEU A 105 -2.48 -1.59 9.70
C LEU A 105 -2.01 -2.15 8.35
N TRP A 106 -2.78 -3.05 7.77
CA TRP A 106 -2.45 -3.61 6.45
C TRP A 106 -2.37 -2.54 5.36
N THR A 107 -3.32 -1.62 5.34
CA THR A 107 -3.38 -0.52 4.37
C THR A 107 -2.80 0.80 4.92
N GLY A 108 -2.20 0.74 6.12
CA GLY A 108 -1.66 1.90 6.81
C GLY A 108 -2.73 2.82 7.42
N ASP A 109 -2.28 3.85 8.13
CA ASP A 109 -3.08 4.92 8.68
C ASP A 109 -3.01 6.13 7.76
N SER A 110 -4.14 6.49 7.14
CA SER A 110 -4.23 7.56 6.14
C SER A 110 -4.78 8.83 6.77
N ARG A 111 -4.20 9.98 6.40
CA ARG A 111 -4.72 11.32 6.69
C ARG A 111 -4.73 12.13 5.42
N GLY A 112 -5.75 12.96 5.24
CA GLY A 112 -5.93 13.74 4.03
C GLY A 112 -6.16 15.21 4.29
N TYR A 113 -5.83 16.01 3.29
CA TYR A 113 -6.14 17.44 3.24
C TYR A 113 -6.26 17.89 1.78
N TYR A 114 -6.81 19.08 1.59
CA TYR A 114 -6.93 19.64 0.25
C TYR A 114 -5.89 20.72 -0.01
N GLU A 115 -5.29 20.64 -1.19
CA GLU A 115 -4.51 21.72 -1.81
C GLU A 115 -5.23 22.17 -3.09
N GLY A 116 -6.06 23.19 -2.97
CA GLY A 116 -6.95 23.60 -4.06
C GLY A 116 -7.87 22.43 -4.49
N ASP A 117 -7.80 22.03 -5.74
CA ASP A 117 -8.62 20.94 -6.31
C ASP A 117 -7.97 19.54 -6.16
N THR A 118 -6.90 19.45 -5.39
CA THR A 118 -6.16 18.21 -5.16
C THR A 118 -6.43 17.68 -3.74
N LEU A 119 -6.95 16.46 -3.64
CA LEU A 119 -6.94 15.70 -2.40
C LEU A 119 -5.55 15.09 -2.23
N VAL A 120 -4.86 15.45 -1.17
CA VAL A 120 -3.58 14.87 -0.76
C VAL A 120 -3.84 13.88 0.37
N VAL A 121 -3.32 12.66 0.23
CA VAL A 121 -3.45 11.59 1.24
C VAL A 121 -2.07 11.12 1.64
N VAL A 122 -1.73 11.27 2.91
CA VAL A 122 -0.49 10.77 3.49
C VAL A 122 -0.80 9.53 4.32
N THR A 123 -0.13 8.43 4.01
CA THR A 123 -0.34 7.14 4.68
C THR A 123 0.95 6.64 5.31
N LYS A 124 0.87 6.28 6.58
CA LYS A 124 1.97 5.75 7.41
C LYS A 124 1.51 4.49 8.14
N ASN A 125 2.31 4.01 9.07
CA ASN A 125 1.98 2.92 9.98
C ASN A 125 1.49 1.65 9.26
N PHE A 126 2.13 1.31 8.17
CA PHE A 126 1.89 0.05 7.48
C PHE A 126 2.40 -1.13 8.30
N SER A 127 1.76 -2.27 8.14
CA SER A 127 2.22 -3.53 8.72
C SER A 127 3.62 -3.89 8.20
N GLU A 128 4.52 -4.24 9.11
CA GLU A 128 5.86 -4.75 8.75
C GLU A 128 5.83 -6.10 8.03
N LEU A 129 4.69 -6.79 8.08
CA LEU A 129 4.47 -8.03 7.34
C LEU A 129 4.21 -7.82 5.85
N LEU A 130 4.11 -6.56 5.42
CA LEU A 130 4.03 -6.21 4.01
C LEU A 130 5.42 -5.91 3.45
N PRO A 131 5.67 -6.22 2.18
CA PRO A 131 6.80 -5.65 1.48
C PRO A 131 6.60 -4.14 1.30
N SER A 132 7.68 -3.41 1.17
CA SER A 132 7.63 -2.00 0.80
C SER A 132 7.01 -1.82 -0.59
N PHE A 133 7.68 -1.21 -1.51
CA PHE A 133 7.22 -1.17 -2.89
C PHE A 133 7.83 -2.33 -3.68
N SER A 134 7.03 -2.97 -4.51
CA SER A 134 7.46 -4.13 -5.28
C SER A 134 7.66 -5.37 -4.38
N ARG A 135 8.84 -5.96 -4.36
CA ARG A 135 9.15 -7.20 -3.63
C ARG A 135 10.27 -7.02 -2.61
N PHE A 136 10.64 -5.80 -2.30
CA PHE A 136 11.84 -5.50 -1.52
C PHE A 136 11.51 -4.71 -0.27
N GLY A 137 12.28 -4.98 0.79
CA GLY A 137 12.13 -4.33 2.07
C GLY A 137 10.81 -4.65 2.79
N THR A 138 10.60 -3.99 3.90
CA THR A 138 9.35 -4.05 4.65
C THR A 138 8.62 -2.72 4.52
N ALA A 139 7.30 -2.71 4.71
CA ALA A 139 6.52 -1.49 4.70
C ALA A 139 6.60 -0.70 6.02
N LYS A 140 7.43 -1.12 6.98
CA LYS A 140 7.47 -0.56 8.33
C LYS A 140 7.71 0.95 8.35
N ASP A 141 8.69 1.42 7.59
CA ASP A 141 9.11 2.82 7.57
C ASP A 141 8.58 3.57 6.33
N LYS A 142 7.68 2.91 5.59
CA LYS A 142 7.09 3.45 4.39
C LYS A 142 6.16 4.62 4.71
N VAL A 143 6.39 5.74 4.01
CA VAL A 143 5.48 6.89 3.94
C VAL A 143 5.04 7.03 2.50
N LEU A 144 3.75 6.99 2.28
CA LEU A 144 3.15 7.14 0.96
C LEU A 144 2.36 8.45 0.92
N THR A 145 2.66 9.29 -0.06
CA THR A 145 1.88 10.50 -0.36
C THR A 145 1.19 10.32 -1.70
N GLU A 146 -0.12 10.33 -1.70
CA GLU A 146 -0.96 10.22 -2.89
C GLU A 146 -1.65 11.55 -3.17
N ARG A 147 -1.82 11.88 -4.44
CA ARG A 147 -2.43 13.13 -4.91
C ARG A 147 -3.48 12.82 -5.96
N PHE A 148 -4.72 13.18 -5.67
CA PHE A 148 -5.86 13.02 -6.55
C PHE A 148 -6.29 14.41 -7.03
N THR A 149 -5.93 14.77 -8.24
CA THR A 149 -6.25 16.09 -8.81
C THR A 149 -7.36 15.96 -9.84
N ARG A 150 -8.48 16.62 -9.59
CA ARG A 150 -9.56 16.65 -10.58
C ARG A 150 -9.21 17.63 -11.69
N VAL A 151 -9.00 17.09 -12.89
CA VAL A 151 -8.66 17.89 -14.08
C VAL A 151 -9.90 18.43 -14.77
N ASP A 152 -10.92 17.57 -14.92
CA ASP A 152 -12.19 17.91 -15.54
C ASP A 152 -13.33 17.01 -14.98
N TYR A 153 -14.48 17.04 -15.63
CA TYR A 153 -15.65 16.28 -15.21
C TYR A 153 -15.40 14.76 -15.19
N SER A 154 -14.58 14.25 -16.11
CA SER A 154 -14.36 12.83 -16.35
C SER A 154 -12.95 12.33 -16.00
N THR A 155 -12.06 13.24 -15.57
CA THR A 155 -10.64 12.92 -15.42
C THR A 155 -10.12 13.32 -14.05
N ILE A 156 -9.46 12.36 -13.38
CA ILE A 156 -8.66 12.57 -12.18
C ILE A 156 -7.23 12.14 -12.51
N ASN A 157 -6.27 13.05 -12.34
CA ASN A 157 -4.86 12.69 -12.31
C ASN A 157 -4.52 12.10 -10.95
N TYR A 158 -3.83 10.99 -10.97
CA TYR A 158 -3.37 10.30 -9.77
C TYR A 158 -1.85 10.20 -9.81
N ASP A 159 -1.20 10.85 -8.84
CA ASP A 159 0.23 10.81 -8.64
C ASP A 159 0.54 10.32 -7.23
N TRP A 160 1.67 9.67 -7.06
CA TRP A 160 2.11 9.25 -5.74
C TRP A 160 3.62 9.30 -5.59
N THR A 161 4.06 9.53 -4.37
CA THR A 161 5.47 9.48 -3.94
C THR A 161 5.58 8.53 -2.77
N LEU A 162 6.59 7.69 -2.80
CA LEU A 162 6.88 6.73 -1.74
C LEU A 162 8.26 7.03 -1.18
N GLU A 163 8.32 7.18 0.14
CA GLU A 163 9.53 7.32 0.91
C GLU A 163 9.68 6.08 1.79
N ASP A 164 10.83 5.44 1.73
CA ASP A 164 11.17 4.30 2.59
C ASP A 164 12.69 4.22 2.72
N PRO A 165 13.25 4.96 3.67
CA PRO A 165 14.71 5.03 3.86
C PRO A 165 15.33 3.71 4.32
N SER A 166 14.51 2.76 4.80
CA SER A 166 14.98 1.42 5.15
C SER A 166 15.15 0.51 3.93
N THR A 167 14.53 0.87 2.80
CA THR A 167 14.52 0.06 1.57
C THR A 167 15.26 0.74 0.42
N PHE A 168 15.15 2.06 0.29
CA PHE A 168 15.67 2.83 -0.84
C PHE A 168 16.63 3.91 -0.35
N THR A 169 17.60 4.25 -1.19
CA THR A 169 18.59 5.30 -0.88
C THR A 169 18.09 6.70 -1.18
N ASP A 170 17.07 6.85 -2.07
CA ASP A 170 16.46 8.13 -2.48
C ASP A 170 15.01 7.93 -2.92
#